data_f173eb69099782015178ee8c1934b4be
#
_entry.id   f173eb69099782015178ee8c1934b4be
#
_cell.length_a   1.000
_cell.length_b   1.000
_cell.length_c   1.000
_cell.angle_alpha   90.00
_cell.angle_beta   90.00
_cell.angle_gamma   90.00
#
_symmetry.space_group_name_H-M   'P 1'
#
loop_
_entity.id
_entity.type
_entity.pdbx_description
1 polymer ?
#
loop_
_entity_poly.entity_id
_entity_poly.type
_entity_poly.pdbx_seq_one_letter_code
_entity_poly.pdbx_strand_id
1 'polypeptide(L)'
;MRHALFARRSLAGGLTIASISALSLIGWNANAAQQGAGQPPFLPLSISINALMVDMVDDTAHDVWEGGNKNTPLSSNEWLEIGEHATQLQAVATLISLGGTGQADRGWVVSPAWQDWSRKLREAGVTVKRAVDAKNQMALRSAGDVLVDVCEGCHKQFKPDLPTEGILHAGHGHR
;
A
#
# COMPACT_ATOMS: atom_id res chain seq x y z
N MET A 1 -20.17 67.61 -2.70
CA MET A 1 -19.20 68.75 -2.85
C MET A 1 -18.03 68.19 -3.69
N ARG A 2 -17.91 68.76 -4.86
CA ARG A 2 -16.75 69.23 -5.66
C ARG A 2 -15.74 68.15 -6.02
N HIS A 3 -15.71 67.69 -7.30
CA HIS A 3 -14.95 68.27 -8.44
C HIS A 3 -13.42 68.08 -8.25
N ALA A 4 -12.63 67.56 -9.15
CA ALA A 4 -12.44 67.77 -10.59
C ALA A 4 -11.50 66.66 -11.12
N LEU A 5 -11.73 65.98 -12.22
CA LEU A 5 -11.25 66.22 -13.57
C LEU A 5 -9.86 66.89 -13.69
N PHE A 6 -8.86 66.16 -14.22
CA PHE A 6 -8.02 66.71 -15.28
C PHE A 6 -7.40 65.59 -16.14
N ALA A 7 -7.60 65.73 -17.41
CA ALA A 7 -7.08 64.92 -18.52
C ALA A 7 -5.83 65.54 -19.13
N ARG A 8 -5.18 64.79 -19.99
CA ARG A 8 -4.25 65.09 -21.11
C ARG A 8 -2.80 64.66 -20.84
N ARG A 9 -2.03 64.13 -21.72
CA ARG A 9 -2.05 63.89 -23.19
C ARG A 9 -0.82 63.01 -23.50
N SER A 10 -1.00 62.11 -24.46
CA SER A 10 -0.09 61.61 -25.49
C SER A 10 1.32 62.18 -25.57
N LEU A 11 2.28 61.25 -25.84
CA LEU A 11 3.12 61.35 -27.03
C LEU A 11 3.88 60.02 -27.26
N ALA A 12 3.93 59.66 -28.50
CA ALA A 12 4.53 58.50 -29.12
C ALA A 12 6.04 58.44 -29.02
N GLY A 13 6.57 57.22 -29.11
CA GLY A 13 7.99 56.99 -29.31
C GLY A 13 8.21 55.48 -29.46
N GLY A 14 8.19 54.99 -30.68
CA GLY A 14 8.49 53.62 -30.96
C GLY A 14 9.96 53.29 -30.81
N LEU A 15 10.22 52.11 -30.30
CA LEU A 15 11.47 51.38 -30.57
C LEU A 15 11.16 49.89 -30.56
N THR A 16 11.08 49.32 -31.73
CA THR A 16 11.02 47.86 -31.93
C THR A 16 12.37 47.26 -31.62
N ILE A 17 12.47 46.56 -30.52
CA ILE A 17 13.59 45.66 -30.29
C ILE A 17 13.05 44.23 -30.46
N ALA A 18 13.37 43.63 -31.57
CA ALA A 18 13.15 42.22 -31.83
C ALA A 18 14.12 41.41 -30.99
N SER A 19 13.65 40.95 -29.84
CA SER A 19 14.37 39.97 -29.03
C SER A 19 13.98 38.56 -29.52
N ILE A 20 14.87 37.95 -30.27
CA ILE A 20 14.80 36.54 -30.64
C ILE A 20 15.11 35.74 -29.36
N SER A 21 14.09 35.36 -28.65
CA SER A 21 14.21 34.38 -27.56
C SER A 21 14.32 32.99 -28.20
N ALA A 22 15.52 32.46 -28.23
CA ALA A 22 15.76 31.05 -28.52
C ALA A 22 15.14 30.24 -27.36
N LEU A 23 13.91 29.72 -27.55
CA LEU A 23 13.37 28.66 -26.70
C LEU A 23 14.18 27.41 -26.95
N SER A 24 15.09 27.12 -26.03
CA SER A 24 15.71 25.80 -25.90
C SER A 24 14.60 24.84 -25.49
N LEU A 25 14.06 24.12 -26.45
CA LEU A 25 13.21 22.95 -26.20
C LEU A 25 14.07 21.89 -25.55
N ILE A 26 14.11 21.90 -24.23
CA ILE A 26 14.56 20.74 -23.45
C ILE A 26 13.52 19.67 -23.74
N GLY A 27 13.85 18.81 -24.68
CA GLY A 27 13.06 17.60 -24.97
C GLY A 27 13.06 16.70 -23.74
N TRP A 28 12.07 16.86 -22.90
CA TRP A 28 11.72 15.82 -21.94
C TRP A 28 11.27 14.62 -22.75
N ASN A 29 12.10 13.57 -22.70
CA ASN A 29 11.73 12.30 -23.32
C ASN A 29 10.42 11.81 -22.67
N ALA A 30 9.32 12.04 -23.37
CA ALA A 30 7.99 11.57 -23.02
C ALA A 30 7.82 10.03 -23.20
N ASN A 31 8.91 9.27 -23.26
CA ASN A 31 8.86 7.81 -23.35
C ASN A 31 8.51 7.09 -22.04
N ALA A 32 8.36 7.81 -20.94
CA ALA A 32 7.86 7.22 -19.69
C ALA A 32 6.32 7.08 -19.65
N ALA A 33 5.60 7.64 -20.63
CA ALA A 33 4.13 7.74 -20.60
C ALA A 33 3.40 6.68 -21.42
N GLN A 34 4.08 5.67 -21.95
CA GLN A 34 3.45 4.57 -22.72
C GLN A 34 3.55 3.20 -22.04
N GLN A 35 3.63 3.16 -20.71
CA GLN A 35 3.18 1.97 -20.00
C GLN A 35 1.66 1.99 -20.05
N GLY A 36 1.09 1.04 -20.82
CA GLY A 36 -0.33 0.97 -21.10
C GLY A 36 -1.15 1.16 -19.83
N ALA A 37 -2.13 2.06 -19.89
CA ALA A 37 -3.09 2.29 -18.83
C ALA A 37 -3.78 0.95 -18.51
N GLY A 38 -3.36 0.28 -17.41
CA GLY A 38 -4.00 -0.96 -16.98
C GLY A 38 -3.11 -2.02 -16.34
N GLN A 39 -1.79 -2.03 -16.56
CA GLN A 39 -0.93 -2.98 -15.87
C GLN A 39 -0.20 -2.31 -14.71
N PRO A 40 -0.27 -2.91 -13.49
CA PRO A 40 0.52 -2.41 -12.38
C PRO A 40 2.02 -2.49 -12.72
N PRO A 41 2.83 -1.51 -12.30
CA PRO A 41 4.25 -1.54 -12.55
C PRO A 41 4.87 -2.73 -11.83
N PHE A 42 5.55 -3.63 -12.56
CA PHE A 42 6.37 -4.66 -11.95
C PHE A 42 7.68 -4.02 -11.46
N LEU A 43 7.87 -3.98 -10.15
CA LEU A 43 9.11 -3.57 -9.51
C LEU A 43 9.80 -4.82 -8.94
N PRO A 44 10.93 -5.28 -9.50
CA PRO A 44 11.63 -6.42 -8.95
C PRO A 44 12.26 -6.04 -7.60
N LEU A 45 11.63 -6.47 -6.51
CA LEU A 45 12.22 -6.38 -5.17
C LEU A 45 13.40 -7.36 -5.07
N SER A 46 14.32 -7.12 -4.15
CA SER A 46 15.46 -8.03 -3.89
C SER A 46 15.10 -9.29 -3.12
N ILE A 47 13.83 -9.49 -2.82
CA ILE A 47 13.26 -10.60 -2.04
C ILE A 47 12.07 -11.20 -2.81
N SER A 48 11.79 -12.49 -2.61
CA SER A 48 10.62 -13.13 -3.21
C SER A 48 9.34 -12.80 -2.45
N ILE A 49 8.20 -12.84 -3.15
CA ILE A 49 6.88 -12.74 -2.52
C ILE A 49 6.70 -13.85 -1.47
N ASN A 50 7.20 -15.06 -1.74
CA ASN A 50 7.10 -16.15 -0.77
C ASN A 50 7.82 -15.85 0.54
N ALA A 51 9.00 -15.23 0.49
CA ALA A 51 9.71 -14.83 1.71
C ALA A 51 8.93 -13.72 2.46
N LEU A 52 8.37 -12.74 1.75
CA LEU A 52 7.52 -11.73 2.36
C LEU A 52 6.27 -12.34 3.04
N MET A 53 5.69 -13.39 2.43
CA MET A 53 4.54 -14.08 3.01
C MET A 53 4.91 -14.79 4.31
N VAL A 54 6.05 -15.50 4.34
CA VAL A 54 6.47 -16.27 5.51
C VAL A 54 6.99 -15.38 6.63
N ASP A 55 7.86 -14.42 6.29
CA ASP A 55 8.61 -13.67 7.29
C ASP A 55 7.87 -12.40 7.77
N MET A 56 6.86 -11.94 7.04
CA MET A 56 6.15 -10.71 7.40
C MET A 56 4.64 -10.89 7.50
N VAL A 57 4.00 -11.53 6.51
CA VAL A 57 2.53 -11.63 6.52
C VAL A 57 2.07 -12.61 7.58
N ASP A 58 2.67 -13.80 7.63
CA ASP A 58 2.30 -14.85 8.57
C ASP A 58 2.59 -14.43 10.01
N ASP A 59 3.79 -13.92 10.26
CA ASP A 59 4.23 -13.45 11.58
C ASP A 59 3.31 -12.35 12.14
N THR A 60 3.08 -11.31 11.35
CA THR A 60 2.23 -10.18 11.78
C THR A 60 0.75 -10.55 11.92
N ALA A 61 0.25 -11.45 11.08
CA ALA A 61 -1.13 -11.92 11.16
C ALA A 61 -1.37 -12.74 12.43
N HIS A 62 -0.37 -13.53 12.83
CA HIS A 62 -0.45 -14.38 14.02
C HIS A 62 -0.72 -13.55 15.28
N ASP A 63 0.00 -12.47 15.50
CA ASP A 63 -0.19 -11.60 16.67
C ASP A 63 -1.55 -10.90 16.68
N VAL A 64 -2.10 -10.57 15.48
CA VAL A 64 -3.47 -10.05 15.38
C VAL A 64 -4.48 -11.07 15.87
N TRP A 65 -4.33 -12.35 15.48
CA TRP A 65 -5.24 -13.41 15.87
C TRP A 65 -5.11 -13.76 17.35
N GLU A 66 -3.89 -13.89 17.86
CA GLU A 66 -3.63 -14.14 19.27
C GLU A 66 -4.21 -13.02 20.14
N GLY A 67 -3.94 -11.77 19.80
CA GLY A 67 -4.46 -10.63 20.54
C GLY A 67 -5.98 -10.53 20.50
N GLY A 68 -6.59 -10.75 19.35
CA GLY A 68 -8.05 -10.74 19.19
C GLY A 68 -8.75 -11.86 19.94
N ASN A 69 -8.12 -13.04 20.03
CA ASN A 69 -8.68 -14.23 20.68
C ASN A 69 -8.30 -14.38 22.16
N LYS A 70 -7.45 -13.52 22.69
CA LYS A 70 -7.05 -13.56 24.09
C LYS A 70 -8.25 -13.37 25.01
N ASN A 71 -8.36 -14.21 26.03
CA ASN A 71 -9.46 -14.17 27.01
C ASN A 71 -9.31 -13.10 28.09
N THR A 72 -8.18 -12.40 28.10
CA THR A 72 -7.88 -11.31 29.03
C THR A 72 -7.69 -10.00 28.26
N PRO A 73 -7.93 -8.86 28.90
CA PRO A 73 -7.63 -7.57 28.28
C PRO A 73 -6.16 -7.48 27.86
N LEU A 74 -5.92 -6.91 26.71
CA LEU A 74 -4.57 -6.63 26.22
C LEU A 74 -3.91 -5.52 27.04
N SER A 75 -2.64 -5.72 27.37
CA SER A 75 -1.78 -4.71 27.98
C SER A 75 -1.45 -3.58 27.01
N SER A 76 -0.88 -2.49 27.52
CA SER A 76 -0.46 -1.37 26.66
C SER A 76 0.64 -1.77 25.67
N ASN A 77 1.53 -2.70 26.05
CA ASN A 77 2.60 -3.19 25.16
C ASN A 77 2.04 -4.07 24.06
N GLU A 78 1.10 -4.96 24.34
CA GLU A 78 0.44 -5.78 23.32
C GLU A 78 -0.34 -4.91 22.33
N TRP A 79 -1.03 -3.88 22.79
CA TRP A 79 -1.68 -2.92 21.88
C TRP A 79 -0.68 -2.19 20.98
N LEU A 80 0.50 -1.83 21.50
CA LEU A 80 1.56 -1.19 20.72
C LEU A 80 2.08 -2.14 19.65
N GLU A 81 2.45 -3.37 20.03
CA GLU A 81 2.99 -4.41 19.16
C GLU A 81 2.02 -4.77 18.03
N ILE A 82 0.75 -5.04 18.34
CA ILE A 82 -0.27 -5.32 17.31
C ILE A 82 -0.47 -4.11 16.39
N GLY A 83 -0.31 -2.88 16.91
CA GLY A 83 -0.36 -1.65 16.12
C GLY A 83 0.80 -1.52 15.13
N GLU A 84 1.99 -1.96 15.50
CA GLU A 84 3.17 -2.05 14.63
C GLU A 84 2.95 -3.11 13.55
N HIS A 85 2.43 -4.29 13.92
CA HIS A 85 2.09 -5.37 12.99
C HIS A 85 0.99 -4.97 12.00
N ALA A 86 -0.02 -4.23 12.44
CA ALA A 86 -1.02 -3.68 11.53
C ALA A 86 -0.43 -2.74 10.47
N THR A 87 0.62 -2.00 10.83
CA THR A 87 1.36 -1.15 9.89
C THR A 87 2.21 -1.99 8.94
N GLN A 88 2.86 -3.03 9.44
CA GLN A 88 3.64 -3.97 8.63
C GLN A 88 2.76 -4.72 7.63
N LEU A 89 1.56 -5.16 8.02
CA LEU A 89 0.58 -5.77 7.10
C LEU A 89 0.21 -4.85 5.93
N GLN A 90 0.01 -3.55 6.19
CA GLN A 90 -0.26 -2.58 5.14
C GLN A 90 0.94 -2.39 4.21
N ALA A 91 2.15 -2.35 4.77
CA ALA A 91 3.39 -2.19 4.02
C ALA A 91 3.66 -3.42 3.15
N VAL A 92 3.61 -4.63 3.72
CA VAL A 92 3.88 -5.88 2.99
C VAL A 92 2.83 -6.14 1.91
N ALA A 93 1.57 -5.82 2.15
CA ALA A 93 0.52 -5.89 1.12
C ALA A 93 0.84 -5.00 -0.09
N THR A 94 1.47 -3.86 0.14
CA THR A 94 1.97 -3.00 -0.94
C THR A 94 3.18 -3.64 -1.64
N LEU A 95 4.15 -4.16 -0.88
CA LEU A 95 5.35 -4.79 -1.44
C LEU A 95 5.01 -5.97 -2.35
N ILE A 96 4.15 -6.89 -1.92
CA ILE A 96 3.74 -8.05 -2.74
C ILE A 96 2.96 -7.65 -3.99
N SER A 97 2.38 -6.46 -4.03
CA SER A 97 1.70 -5.94 -5.24
C SER A 97 2.67 -5.42 -6.29
N LEU A 98 3.92 -5.16 -5.94
CA LEU A 98 4.93 -4.59 -6.84
C LEU A 98 5.76 -5.65 -7.55
N GLY A 99 6.06 -6.77 -6.89
CA GLY A 99 6.86 -7.85 -7.47
C GLY A 99 7.82 -8.47 -6.49
N GLY A 100 8.68 -9.35 -7.02
CA GLY A 100 9.71 -10.04 -6.26
C GLY A 100 10.62 -10.86 -7.15
N THR A 101 11.53 -11.65 -6.56
CA THR A 101 12.52 -12.47 -7.24
C THR A 101 12.09 -13.92 -7.43
N GLY A 102 10.92 -14.31 -6.92
CA GLY A 102 10.39 -15.66 -7.07
C GLY A 102 9.97 -15.96 -8.51
N GLN A 103 10.04 -17.22 -8.88
CA GLN A 103 9.75 -17.67 -10.25
C GLN A 103 8.32 -17.32 -10.70
N ALA A 104 7.34 -17.38 -9.80
CA ALA A 104 5.94 -17.07 -10.08
C ALA A 104 5.59 -15.59 -9.92
N ASP A 105 6.41 -14.80 -9.22
CA ASP A 105 6.08 -13.45 -8.74
C ASP A 105 5.65 -12.52 -9.87
N ARG A 106 6.37 -12.53 -11.00
CA ARG A 106 6.02 -11.72 -12.15
C ARG A 106 4.63 -12.06 -12.71
N GLY A 107 4.31 -13.34 -12.80
CA GLY A 107 3.02 -13.81 -13.31
C GLY A 107 1.87 -13.41 -12.38
N TRP A 108 2.11 -13.46 -11.07
CA TRP A 108 1.11 -13.04 -10.08
C TRP A 108 0.85 -11.54 -10.14
N VAL A 109 1.91 -10.74 -10.10
CA VAL A 109 1.80 -9.26 -10.00
C VAL A 109 1.06 -8.63 -11.17
N VAL A 110 1.20 -9.16 -12.38
CA VAL A 110 0.47 -8.66 -13.56
C VAL A 110 -0.99 -9.12 -13.59
N SER A 111 -1.40 -10.02 -12.72
CA SER A 111 -2.78 -10.50 -12.60
C SER A 111 -3.65 -9.47 -11.86
N PRO A 112 -4.79 -9.03 -12.44
CA PRO A 112 -5.75 -8.19 -11.73
C PRO A 112 -6.27 -8.80 -10.43
N ALA A 113 -6.41 -10.13 -10.38
CA ALA A 113 -6.84 -10.84 -9.18
C ALA A 113 -5.80 -10.75 -8.06
N TRP A 114 -4.50 -10.83 -8.38
CA TRP A 114 -3.42 -10.63 -7.41
C TRP A 114 -3.45 -9.21 -6.84
N GLN A 115 -3.63 -8.22 -7.68
CA GLN A 115 -3.75 -6.83 -7.26
C GLN A 115 -4.95 -6.60 -6.34
N ASP A 116 -6.07 -7.27 -6.63
CA ASP A 116 -7.26 -7.20 -5.79
C ASP A 116 -7.03 -7.82 -4.41
N TRP A 117 -6.40 -9.01 -4.33
CA TRP A 117 -6.06 -9.65 -3.06
C TRP A 117 -5.03 -8.84 -2.25
N SER A 118 -4.01 -8.29 -2.90
CA SER A 118 -3.04 -7.40 -2.23
C SER A 118 -3.73 -6.16 -1.65
N ARG A 119 -4.68 -5.58 -2.38
CA ARG A 119 -5.49 -4.46 -1.89
C ARG A 119 -6.34 -4.87 -0.68
N LYS A 120 -7.01 -6.03 -0.73
CA LYS A 120 -7.81 -6.56 0.38
C LYS A 120 -6.95 -6.81 1.63
N LEU A 121 -5.75 -7.36 1.48
CA LEU A 121 -4.82 -7.54 2.59
C LEU A 121 -4.45 -6.20 3.24
N ARG A 122 -4.16 -5.17 2.42
CA ARG A 122 -3.90 -3.83 2.94
C ARG A 122 -5.10 -3.26 3.70
N GLU A 123 -6.30 -3.41 3.18
CA GLU A 123 -7.54 -2.95 3.82
C GLU A 123 -7.84 -3.69 5.13
N ALA A 124 -7.52 -4.98 5.20
CA ALA A 124 -7.57 -5.75 6.44
C ALA A 124 -6.60 -5.17 7.48
N GLY A 125 -5.35 -4.89 7.11
CA GLY A 125 -4.38 -4.21 7.97
C GLY A 125 -4.86 -2.83 8.46
N VAL A 126 -5.54 -2.04 7.62
CA VAL A 126 -6.17 -0.77 8.03
C VAL A 126 -7.28 -1.02 9.06
N THR A 127 -8.06 -2.10 8.90
CA THR A 127 -9.14 -2.43 9.84
C THR A 127 -8.59 -2.88 11.18
N VAL A 128 -7.52 -3.67 11.19
CA VAL A 128 -6.76 -4.02 12.41
C VAL A 128 -6.27 -2.76 13.10
N LYS A 129 -5.62 -1.85 12.37
CA LYS A 129 -5.10 -0.60 12.93
C LYS A 129 -6.18 0.25 13.61
N ARG A 130 -7.36 0.33 13.00
CA ARG A 130 -8.52 1.04 13.61
C ARG A 130 -8.96 0.40 14.91
N ALA A 131 -9.02 -0.93 14.99
CA ALA A 131 -9.37 -1.65 16.20
C ALA A 131 -8.34 -1.40 17.32
N VAL A 132 -7.06 -1.39 16.97
CA VAL A 132 -5.94 -1.07 17.88
C VAL A 132 -6.05 0.38 18.40
N ASP A 133 -6.24 1.35 17.52
CA ASP A 133 -6.33 2.77 17.90
C ASP A 133 -7.51 3.03 18.84
N ALA A 134 -8.59 2.28 18.66
CA ALA A 134 -9.77 2.29 19.54
C ALA A 134 -9.57 1.43 20.82
N LYS A 135 -8.49 0.66 20.93
CA LYS A 135 -8.27 -0.35 21.97
C LYS A 135 -9.48 -1.27 22.16
N ASN A 136 -10.09 -1.66 21.05
CA ASN A 136 -11.29 -2.49 21.03
C ASN A 136 -10.95 -3.92 20.62
N GLN A 137 -10.82 -4.81 21.62
CA GLN A 137 -10.40 -6.20 21.39
C GLN A 137 -11.45 -7.02 20.62
N MET A 138 -12.74 -6.71 20.78
CA MET A 138 -13.78 -7.37 19.98
C MET A 138 -13.68 -6.97 18.51
N ALA A 139 -13.43 -5.70 18.21
CA ALA A 139 -13.20 -5.23 16.85
C ALA A 139 -11.90 -5.82 16.28
N LEU A 140 -10.86 -6.01 17.11
CA LEU A 140 -9.62 -6.66 16.71
C LEU A 140 -9.86 -8.13 16.32
N ARG A 141 -10.65 -8.87 17.09
CA ARG A 141 -11.07 -10.24 16.75
C ARG A 141 -11.76 -10.28 15.39
N SER A 142 -12.79 -9.44 15.19
CA SER A 142 -13.50 -9.38 13.92
C SER A 142 -12.60 -8.97 12.74
N ALA A 143 -11.60 -8.12 12.98
CA ALA A 143 -10.61 -7.78 11.96
C ALA A 143 -9.68 -8.95 11.64
N GLY A 144 -9.36 -9.77 12.63
CA GLY A 144 -8.63 -11.03 12.46
C GLY A 144 -9.40 -12.04 11.61
N ASP A 145 -10.72 -12.17 11.82
CA ASP A 145 -11.56 -13.05 10.99
C ASP A 145 -11.55 -12.61 9.51
N VAL A 146 -11.66 -11.30 9.25
CA VAL A 146 -11.55 -10.75 7.89
C VAL A 146 -10.17 -11.03 7.28
N LEU A 147 -9.10 -10.95 8.08
CA LEU A 147 -7.76 -11.26 7.63
C LEU A 147 -7.62 -12.73 7.21
N VAL A 148 -8.21 -13.68 7.96
CA VAL A 148 -8.28 -15.10 7.59
C VAL A 148 -8.96 -15.27 6.23
N ASP A 149 -10.14 -14.67 6.04
CA ASP A 149 -10.87 -14.74 4.78
C ASP A 149 -10.02 -14.27 3.58
N VAL A 150 -9.25 -13.22 3.75
CA VAL A 150 -8.33 -12.69 2.72
C VAL A 150 -7.21 -13.70 2.43
N CYS A 151 -6.57 -14.24 3.46
CA CYS A 151 -5.50 -15.22 3.31
C CYS A 151 -5.98 -16.48 2.57
N GLU A 152 -7.09 -17.06 3.04
CA GLU A 152 -7.67 -18.25 2.42
C GLU A 152 -8.10 -18.02 0.98
N GLY A 153 -8.80 -16.92 0.72
CA GLY A 153 -9.28 -16.60 -0.62
C GLY A 153 -8.14 -16.43 -1.61
N CYS A 154 -7.05 -15.74 -1.20
CA CYS A 154 -5.86 -15.59 -2.02
C CYS A 154 -5.15 -16.92 -2.24
N HIS A 155 -4.92 -17.71 -1.20
CA HIS A 155 -4.24 -19.00 -1.29
C HIS A 155 -5.02 -20.02 -2.13
N LYS A 156 -6.33 -20.08 -2.02
CA LYS A 156 -7.17 -20.93 -2.90
C LYS A 156 -6.92 -20.66 -4.39
N GLN A 157 -6.57 -19.44 -4.74
CA GLN A 157 -6.35 -19.05 -6.14
C GLN A 157 -4.89 -19.16 -6.58
N PHE A 158 -3.93 -18.80 -5.74
CA PHE A 158 -2.52 -18.65 -6.12
C PHE A 158 -1.61 -19.71 -5.50
N LYS A 159 -2.05 -20.38 -4.45
CA LYS A 159 -1.30 -21.40 -3.71
C LYS A 159 -2.22 -22.55 -3.26
N PRO A 160 -2.98 -23.18 -4.18
CA PRO A 160 -3.99 -24.18 -3.81
C PRO A 160 -3.41 -25.42 -3.09
N ASP A 161 -2.11 -25.66 -3.24
CA ASP A 161 -1.43 -26.81 -2.61
C ASP A 161 -0.92 -26.51 -1.19
N LEU A 162 -1.05 -25.26 -0.73
CA LEU A 162 -0.69 -24.91 0.64
C LEU A 162 -1.92 -25.00 1.55
N PRO A 163 -1.85 -25.80 2.63
CA PRO A 163 -2.89 -25.78 3.64
C PRO A 163 -2.94 -24.40 4.28
N THR A 164 -4.12 -23.82 4.37
CA THR A 164 -4.37 -22.55 5.09
C THR A 164 -4.78 -22.78 6.53
N GLU A 165 -4.97 -24.06 6.92
CA GLU A 165 -5.34 -24.48 8.27
C GLU A 165 -4.21 -25.22 8.97
N GLY A 166 -4.03 -24.97 10.23
CA GLY A 166 -3.21 -25.77 11.13
C GLY A 166 -1.72 -25.41 11.15
N ILE A 167 -0.91 -25.93 10.24
CA ILE A 167 0.58 -25.86 10.31
C ILE A 167 1.10 -24.41 10.19
N LEU A 168 0.44 -23.58 9.43
CA LEU A 168 0.84 -22.15 9.30
C LEU A 168 0.59 -21.37 10.61
N HIS A 169 -0.24 -21.93 11.50
CA HIS A 169 -0.58 -21.34 12.80
C HIS A 169 0.02 -22.11 13.99
N ALA A 170 0.91 -23.08 13.73
CA ALA A 170 1.69 -23.70 14.80
C ALA A 170 2.67 -22.65 15.32
N GLY A 171 2.36 -22.09 16.48
CA GLY A 171 2.95 -20.90 17.05
C GLY A 171 4.43 -20.72 16.80
N HIS A 172 4.79 -19.62 16.21
CA HIS A 172 6.15 -19.12 16.27
C HIS A 172 6.41 -18.79 17.73
N GLY A 173 7.04 -19.73 18.45
CA GLY A 173 7.43 -19.45 19.83
C GLY A 173 8.21 -18.15 19.85
N HIS A 174 7.68 -17.17 20.57
CA HIS A 174 8.32 -15.89 20.75
C HIS A 174 9.79 -16.13 21.15
N ARG A 175 10.71 -15.63 20.34
CA ARG A 175 12.15 -15.69 20.59
C ARG A 175 12.57 -14.58 21.52
#